data_3f60819166cb68872ddd5cb174d9a475
#
_entry.id   3f60819166cb68872ddd5cb174d9a475
#
_cell.length_a   1.000
_cell.length_b   1.000
_cell.length_c   1.000
_cell.angle_alpha   90.00
_cell.angle_beta   90.00
_cell.angle_gamma   90.00
#
_symmetry.space_group_name_H-M   'P 1'
#
loop_
_entity.id
_entity.type
_entity.pdbx_description
1 polymer ?
#
loop_
_entity_poly.entity_id
_entity_poly.type
_entity_poly.pdbx_seq_one_letter_code
_entity_poly.pdbx_strand_id
1 'polypeptide(L)'
;KGWRTDLTSGQVVPKSDDNRTTAQIGADTGDSYKTVQRYIRLTNLIPEILQYVDDGRISLTPAVELSYLNEQEQQDLLEQIEQSDCTPSLSQACRFKKISQGEGLTPEVIAEIMEEEKANQKERVKIPAEKLRKYFPKNYTVQQMEDEIIKLCEKNHRMKQRDARWLDEVY
;
A
#
# COMPACT_ATOMS: atom_id res chain seq x y z
N LYS A 1 23.53 -31.91 44.78
CA LYS A 1 22.29 -31.17 44.52
C LYS A 1 22.63 -29.70 44.73
N GLY A 2 23.13 -29.01 43.63
CA GLY A 2 23.49 -27.61 43.68
C GLY A 2 22.27 -26.78 43.33
N TRP A 3 21.86 -25.91 44.22
CA TRP A 3 20.92 -24.82 43.96
C TRP A 3 21.73 -23.71 43.30
N ARG A 4 21.42 -23.40 42.04
CA ARG A 4 21.86 -22.16 41.40
C ARG A 4 20.99 -21.03 41.96
N THR A 5 21.58 -20.21 42.79
CA THR A 5 21.06 -18.88 43.12
C THR A 5 21.63 -17.90 42.08
N ASP A 6 20.95 -17.73 40.96
CA ASP A 6 21.18 -16.61 40.11
C ASP A 6 20.58 -15.36 40.73
N LEU A 7 21.35 -14.75 41.63
CA LEU A 7 21.14 -13.39 42.08
C LEU A 7 21.63 -12.42 41.03
N THR A 8 21.01 -12.37 39.87
CA THR A 8 20.99 -11.17 39.08
C THR A 8 20.01 -10.23 39.72
N SER A 9 20.56 -9.32 40.53
CA SER A 9 19.89 -8.09 40.97
C SER A 9 19.65 -7.22 39.71
N GLY A 10 18.85 -7.71 38.79
CA GLY A 10 18.19 -6.90 37.80
C GLY A 10 17.06 -6.18 38.52
N GLN A 11 17.12 -4.87 38.59
CA GLN A 11 15.97 -4.05 38.90
C GLN A 11 14.80 -4.62 38.10
N VAL A 12 13.82 -5.14 38.80
CA VAL A 12 12.50 -5.41 38.25
C VAL A 12 11.96 -4.04 37.91
N VAL A 13 12.26 -3.58 36.68
CA VAL A 13 11.47 -2.52 36.09
C VAL A 13 10.06 -3.04 36.15
N PRO A 14 9.14 -2.40 36.88
CA PRO A 14 7.74 -2.82 36.87
C PRO A 14 7.38 -2.90 35.38
N LYS A 15 6.95 -4.07 34.91
CA LYS A 15 6.27 -4.18 33.63
C LYS A 15 5.16 -3.16 33.71
N SER A 16 5.35 -2.04 33.04
CA SER A 16 4.39 -0.97 33.00
C SER A 16 3.02 -1.59 32.76
N ASP A 17 2.03 -1.14 33.49
CA ASP A 17 0.61 -1.51 33.38
C ASP A 17 0.01 -1.16 32.01
N ASP A 18 0.84 -0.84 31.01
CA ASP A 18 0.44 -0.45 29.66
C ASP A 18 -0.55 -1.42 29.00
N ASN A 19 -0.39 -2.72 29.24
CA ASN A 19 -1.32 -3.71 28.70
C ASN A 19 -2.70 -3.66 29.38
N ARG A 20 -2.78 -3.28 30.64
CA ARG A 20 -4.08 -3.14 31.33
C ARG A 20 -4.77 -1.86 30.91
N THR A 21 -4.03 -0.77 30.82
CA THR A 21 -4.56 0.53 30.41
C THR A 21 -5.08 0.49 28.98
N THR A 22 -4.36 -0.13 28.04
CA THR A 22 -4.81 -0.28 26.65
C THR A 22 -5.99 -1.24 26.48
N ALA A 23 -6.07 -2.30 27.31
CA ALA A 23 -7.23 -3.18 27.33
C ALA A 23 -8.47 -2.49 27.92
N GLN A 24 -8.31 -1.63 28.92
CA GLN A 24 -9.38 -0.83 29.48
C GLN A 24 -9.89 0.21 28.47
N ILE A 25 -8.99 0.96 27.82
CA ILE A 25 -9.35 1.90 26.78
C ILE A 25 -10.11 1.19 25.64
N GLY A 26 -9.64 0.03 25.18
CA GLY A 26 -10.32 -0.75 24.17
C GLY A 26 -11.72 -1.20 24.58
N ALA A 27 -11.91 -1.57 25.85
CA ALA A 27 -13.22 -1.93 26.38
C ALA A 27 -14.18 -0.72 26.44
N ASP A 28 -13.68 0.45 26.78
CA ASP A 28 -14.46 1.69 26.88
C ASP A 28 -14.84 2.24 25.50
N THR A 29 -13.98 2.10 24.50
CA THR A 29 -14.23 2.58 23.12
C THR A 29 -14.90 1.53 22.21
N GLY A 30 -14.97 0.27 22.64
CA GLY A 30 -15.43 -0.84 21.82
C GLY A 30 -14.40 -1.35 20.81
N ASP A 31 -13.16 -0.84 20.87
CA ASP A 31 -12.06 -1.22 19.99
C ASP A 31 -11.29 -2.44 20.49
N SER A 32 -10.70 -3.19 19.57
CA SER A 32 -9.82 -4.28 19.96
C SER A 32 -8.51 -3.72 20.55
N TYR A 33 -7.91 -4.44 21.49
CA TYR A 33 -6.57 -4.13 22.02
C TYR A 33 -5.54 -3.84 20.91
N LYS A 34 -5.59 -4.60 19.81
CA LYS A 34 -4.70 -4.39 18.65
C LYS A 34 -4.96 -3.07 17.95
N THR A 35 -6.22 -2.62 17.91
CA THR A 35 -6.60 -1.32 17.31
C THR A 35 -6.05 -0.17 18.15
N VAL A 36 -6.22 -0.25 19.47
CA VAL A 36 -5.66 0.75 20.40
C VAL A 36 -4.14 0.84 20.27
N GLN A 37 -3.45 -0.29 20.17
CA GLN A 37 -1.99 -0.30 19.94
C GLN A 37 -1.58 0.36 18.63
N ARG A 38 -2.38 0.20 17.57
CA ARG A 38 -2.14 0.89 16.30
C ARG A 38 -2.28 2.41 16.43
N TYR A 39 -3.31 2.88 17.14
CA TYR A 39 -3.47 4.32 17.40
C TYR A 39 -2.31 4.89 18.23
N ILE A 40 -1.90 4.19 19.30
CA ILE A 40 -0.72 4.59 20.07
C ILE A 40 0.51 4.65 19.16
N ARG A 41 0.66 3.71 18.20
CA ARG A 41 1.80 3.70 17.30
C ARG A 41 1.86 4.94 16.40
N LEU A 42 0.72 5.53 16.03
CA LEU A 42 0.67 6.75 15.22
C LEU A 42 1.33 7.96 15.90
N THR A 43 1.47 7.96 17.23
CA THR A 43 2.18 9.04 17.94
C THR A 43 3.66 9.14 17.61
N ASN A 44 4.23 8.14 16.91
CA ASN A 44 5.59 8.19 16.40
C ASN A 44 5.70 8.81 15.00
N LEU A 45 4.59 9.23 14.41
CA LEU A 45 4.61 9.98 13.16
C LEU A 45 4.90 11.46 13.45
N ILE A 46 5.58 12.12 12.50
CA ILE A 46 5.71 13.58 12.52
C ILE A 46 4.32 14.21 12.35
N PRO A 47 4.08 15.40 12.93
CA PRO A 47 2.76 16.04 12.93
C PRO A 47 2.16 16.20 11.54
N GLU A 48 2.96 16.49 10.53
CA GLU A 48 2.56 16.72 9.16
C GLU A 48 2.01 15.42 8.52
N ILE A 49 2.68 14.28 8.70
CA ILE A 49 2.18 12.98 8.22
C ILE A 49 0.93 12.56 9.01
N LEU A 50 0.88 12.83 10.31
CA LEU A 50 -0.30 12.56 11.11
C LEU A 50 -1.51 13.35 10.59
N GLN A 51 -1.32 14.60 10.17
CA GLN A 51 -2.37 15.41 9.55
C GLN A 51 -2.93 14.75 8.26
N TYR A 52 -2.07 14.15 7.42
CA TYR A 52 -2.54 13.37 6.25
C TYR A 52 -3.38 12.15 6.64
N VAL A 53 -3.15 11.58 7.82
CA VAL A 53 -3.99 10.48 8.36
C VAL A 53 -5.33 11.03 8.82
N ASP A 54 -5.35 12.14 9.54
CA ASP A 54 -6.57 12.79 10.04
C ASP A 54 -7.46 13.27 8.89
N ASP A 55 -6.86 13.79 7.82
CA ASP A 55 -7.55 14.19 6.59
C ASP A 55 -8.04 12.99 5.74
N GLY A 56 -7.69 11.75 6.13
CA GLY A 56 -8.06 10.53 5.42
C GLY A 56 -7.29 10.30 4.11
N ARG A 57 -6.24 11.09 3.84
CA ARG A 57 -5.37 10.91 2.65
C ARG A 57 -4.47 9.69 2.79
N ILE A 58 -4.03 9.36 4.01
CA ILE A 58 -3.29 8.14 4.34
C ILE A 58 -4.17 7.29 5.27
N SER A 59 -4.44 6.06 4.87
CA SER A 59 -5.23 5.13 5.69
C SER A 59 -4.43 4.66 6.92
N LEU A 60 -5.13 4.25 7.98
CA LEU A 60 -4.54 3.80 9.25
C LEU A 60 -3.46 2.71 9.06
N THR A 61 -3.68 1.75 8.18
CA THR A 61 -2.75 0.62 8.02
C THR A 61 -1.40 1.03 7.41
N PRO A 62 -1.32 1.76 6.28
CA PRO A 62 -0.06 2.35 5.81
C PRO A 62 0.58 3.27 6.85
N ALA A 63 -0.18 4.11 7.54
CA ALA A 63 0.33 5.03 8.55
C ALA A 63 1.07 4.31 9.69
N VAL A 64 0.52 3.18 10.16
CA VAL A 64 1.19 2.34 11.16
C VAL A 64 2.52 1.78 10.64
N GLU A 65 2.61 1.40 9.38
CA GLU A 65 3.88 0.95 8.79
C GLU A 65 4.89 2.10 8.66
N LEU A 66 4.44 3.31 8.28
CA LEU A 66 5.27 4.51 8.20
C LEU A 66 5.80 4.96 9.57
N SER A 67 5.07 4.71 10.65
CA SER A 67 5.51 5.05 12.01
C SER A 67 6.74 4.26 12.50
N TYR A 68 7.25 3.32 11.72
CA TYR A 68 8.52 2.62 11.97
C TYR A 68 9.72 3.32 11.35
N LEU A 69 9.51 4.30 10.47
CA LEU A 69 10.57 5.13 9.91
C LEU A 69 11.12 6.07 10.97
N ASN A 70 12.40 6.43 10.86
CA ASN A 70 12.95 7.48 11.70
C ASN A 70 12.44 8.86 11.25
N GLU A 71 12.68 9.89 12.06
CA GLU A 71 12.17 11.25 11.83
C GLU A 71 12.67 11.83 10.50
N GLN A 72 13.94 11.62 10.14
CA GLN A 72 14.50 12.09 8.88
C GLN A 72 13.85 11.39 7.68
N GLU A 73 13.69 10.08 7.72
CA GLU A 73 13.05 9.32 6.66
C GLU A 73 11.56 9.71 6.47
N GLN A 74 10.89 10.08 7.56
CA GLN A 74 9.53 10.60 7.50
C GLN A 74 9.49 11.98 6.85
N GLN A 75 10.48 12.84 7.12
CA GLN A 75 10.62 14.16 6.50
C GLN A 75 10.85 14.02 4.98
N ASP A 76 11.79 13.16 4.60
CA ASP A 76 12.12 12.89 3.19
C ASP A 76 10.89 12.33 2.44
N LEU A 77 10.12 11.47 3.11
CA LEU A 77 8.85 10.94 2.56
C LEU A 77 7.81 12.06 2.41
N LEU A 78 7.71 12.97 3.39
CA LEU A 78 6.78 14.09 3.33
C LEU A 78 7.08 14.98 2.12
N GLU A 79 8.37 15.34 1.91
CA GLU A 79 8.80 16.12 0.75
C GLU A 79 8.38 15.42 -0.57
N GLN A 80 8.55 14.11 -0.65
CA GLN A 80 8.17 13.35 -1.84
C GLN A 80 6.64 13.30 -2.04
N ILE A 81 5.85 13.22 -0.96
CA ILE A 81 4.39 13.30 -1.02
C ILE A 81 3.94 14.67 -1.55
N GLU A 82 4.56 15.75 -1.08
CA GLU A 82 4.24 17.11 -1.52
C GLU A 82 4.63 17.37 -2.98
N GLN A 83 5.79 16.85 -3.42
CA GLN A 83 6.25 16.98 -4.80
C GLN A 83 5.38 16.21 -5.80
N SER A 84 4.96 15.00 -5.45
CA SER A 84 4.20 14.11 -6.34
C SER A 84 2.69 14.24 -6.19
N ASP A 85 2.20 14.94 -5.16
CA ASP A 85 0.79 14.97 -4.71
C ASP A 85 0.16 13.56 -4.57
N CYS A 86 1.01 12.59 -4.24
CA CYS A 86 0.64 11.19 -4.10
C CYS A 86 0.99 10.66 -2.71
N THR A 87 0.09 9.91 -2.09
CA THR A 87 0.33 9.24 -0.82
C THR A 87 0.73 7.78 -1.01
N PRO A 88 1.59 7.21 -0.16
CA PRO A 88 2.04 5.83 -0.32
C PRO A 88 0.93 4.82 -0.10
N SER A 89 0.95 3.76 -0.89
CA SER A 89 0.11 2.58 -0.68
C SER A 89 0.63 1.72 0.47
N LEU A 90 -0.19 0.76 0.95
CA LEU A 90 0.26 -0.19 1.97
C LEU A 90 1.51 -0.98 1.54
N SER A 91 1.58 -1.41 0.28
CA SER A 91 2.74 -2.16 -0.22
C SER A 91 4.02 -1.32 -0.22
N GLN A 92 3.93 -0.04 -0.60
CA GLN A 92 5.03 0.92 -0.55
C GLN A 92 5.45 1.19 0.90
N ALA A 93 4.50 1.43 1.81
CA ALA A 93 4.78 1.65 3.23
C ALA A 93 5.49 0.45 3.88
N CYS A 94 5.06 -0.79 3.58
CA CYS A 94 5.76 -2.00 4.03
C CYS A 94 7.19 -2.11 3.48
N ARG A 95 7.41 -1.70 2.23
CA ARG A 95 8.76 -1.69 1.63
C ARG A 95 9.64 -0.63 2.28
N PHE A 96 9.14 0.59 2.50
CA PHE A 96 9.87 1.64 3.22
C PHE A 96 10.34 1.15 4.59
N LYS A 97 9.42 0.60 5.39
CA LYS A 97 9.76 0.02 6.69
C LYS A 97 10.85 -1.05 6.58
N LYS A 98 10.74 -1.97 5.61
CA LYS A 98 11.72 -3.06 5.45
C LYS A 98 13.10 -2.53 5.09
N ILE A 99 13.20 -1.53 4.22
CA ILE A 99 14.46 -0.92 3.79
C ILE A 99 15.06 -0.09 4.94
N SER A 100 14.23 0.71 5.63
CA SER A 100 14.64 1.48 6.81
C SER A 100 15.24 0.60 7.91
N GLN A 101 14.68 -0.58 8.15
CA GLN A 101 15.18 -1.53 9.14
C GLN A 101 16.43 -2.30 8.69
N GLY A 102 16.78 -2.25 7.41
CA GLY A 102 17.94 -2.92 6.82
C GLY A 102 19.09 -1.96 6.55
N GLU A 103 19.14 -1.43 5.35
CA GLU A 103 20.24 -0.61 4.83
C GLU A 103 20.04 0.90 5.08
N GLY A 104 18.87 1.31 5.57
CA GLY A 104 18.44 2.70 5.69
C GLY A 104 17.70 3.16 4.43
N LEU A 105 16.73 4.05 4.63
CA LEU A 105 15.89 4.56 3.55
C LEU A 105 16.44 5.94 3.10
N THR A 106 16.77 6.07 1.81
CA THR A 106 17.26 7.31 1.23
C THR A 106 16.18 8.01 0.41
N PRO A 107 16.26 9.35 0.21
CA PRO A 107 15.29 10.08 -0.59
C PRO A 107 15.13 9.56 -2.02
N GLU A 108 16.22 9.09 -2.65
CA GLU A 108 16.19 8.53 -4.00
C GLU A 108 15.38 7.24 -4.07
N VAL A 109 15.53 6.37 -3.05
CA VAL A 109 14.80 5.11 -2.95
C VAL A 109 13.31 5.39 -2.66
N ILE A 110 13.01 6.42 -1.87
CA ILE A 110 11.63 6.85 -1.64
C ILE A 110 10.99 7.29 -2.95
N ALA A 111 11.67 8.14 -3.73
CA ALA A 111 11.19 8.63 -5.02
C ALA A 111 10.95 7.47 -5.99
N GLU A 112 11.90 6.56 -6.15
CA GLU A 112 11.77 5.38 -7.02
C GLU A 112 10.54 4.53 -6.67
N ILE A 113 10.32 4.25 -5.37
CA ILE A 113 9.19 3.47 -4.92
C ILE A 113 7.87 4.23 -5.10
N MET A 114 7.88 5.56 -4.91
CA MET A 114 6.67 6.38 -5.08
C MET A 114 6.26 6.55 -6.55
N GLU A 115 7.23 6.56 -7.48
CA GLU A 115 6.97 6.61 -8.93
C GLU A 115 6.38 5.31 -9.48
N GLU A 116 6.54 4.18 -8.77
CA GLU A 116 5.93 2.93 -9.20
C GLU A 116 4.39 3.06 -9.29
N GLU A 117 3.82 2.76 -10.45
CA GLU A 117 2.37 2.74 -10.61
C GLU A 117 1.70 1.82 -9.59
N LYS A 118 0.81 2.38 -8.78
CA LYS A 118 0.00 1.59 -7.85
C LYS A 118 -0.82 0.58 -8.65
N ALA A 119 -0.79 -0.68 -8.24
CA ALA A 119 -1.51 -1.77 -8.92
C ALA A 119 -3.02 -1.49 -9.08
N ASN A 120 -3.60 -0.65 -8.21
CA ASN A 120 -5.00 -0.23 -8.26
C ASN A 120 -5.27 0.94 -9.25
N GLN A 121 -4.23 1.65 -9.69
CA GLN A 121 -4.35 2.78 -10.64
C GLN A 121 -4.24 2.34 -12.09
N LYS A 122 -3.78 1.11 -12.37
CA LYS A 122 -3.84 0.53 -13.71
C LYS A 122 -5.30 0.35 -14.11
N GLU A 123 -5.72 1.07 -15.14
CA GLU A 123 -7.03 0.84 -15.73
C GLU A 123 -7.17 -0.63 -16.13
N ARG A 124 -8.19 -1.27 -15.58
CA ARG A 124 -8.48 -2.68 -15.87
C ARG A 124 -9.92 -2.83 -16.30
N VAL A 125 -10.11 -3.28 -17.52
CA VAL A 125 -11.43 -3.70 -17.99
C VAL A 125 -11.68 -5.13 -17.51
N LYS A 126 -12.60 -5.30 -16.54
CA LYS A 126 -13.01 -6.61 -16.03
C LYS A 126 -14.26 -7.07 -16.76
N ILE A 127 -14.12 -8.05 -17.64
CA ILE A 127 -15.24 -8.69 -18.32
C ILE A 127 -15.42 -10.09 -17.71
N PRO A 128 -16.61 -10.42 -17.14
CA PRO A 128 -16.86 -11.78 -16.62
C PRO A 128 -16.67 -12.81 -17.73
N ALA A 129 -15.89 -13.85 -17.47
CA ALA A 129 -15.60 -14.90 -18.46
C ALA A 129 -16.87 -15.57 -18.99
N GLU A 130 -17.93 -15.66 -18.18
CA GLU A 130 -19.24 -16.21 -18.58
C GLU A 130 -19.87 -15.45 -19.76
N LYS A 131 -19.71 -14.12 -19.79
CA LYS A 131 -20.21 -13.29 -20.89
C LYS A 131 -19.45 -13.51 -22.20
N LEU A 132 -18.20 -13.94 -22.12
CA LEU A 132 -17.32 -14.18 -23.26
C LEU A 132 -17.42 -15.63 -23.75
N ARG A 133 -17.66 -16.59 -22.84
CA ARG A 133 -17.67 -18.04 -23.13
C ARG A 133 -18.55 -18.44 -24.32
N LYS A 134 -19.65 -17.74 -24.56
CA LYS A 134 -20.56 -18.02 -25.70
C LYS A 134 -19.97 -17.71 -27.07
N TYR A 135 -18.89 -16.91 -27.12
CA TYR A 135 -18.24 -16.50 -28.38
C TYR A 135 -16.97 -17.30 -28.67
N PHE A 136 -16.52 -18.15 -27.72
CA PHE A 136 -15.29 -18.91 -27.83
C PHE A 136 -15.52 -20.41 -27.70
N PRO A 137 -14.66 -21.25 -28.30
CA PRO A 137 -14.70 -22.70 -28.12
C PRO A 137 -14.59 -23.10 -26.66
N LYS A 138 -15.23 -24.20 -26.25
CA LYS A 138 -15.27 -24.66 -24.85
C LYS A 138 -13.90 -24.99 -24.26
N ASN A 139 -12.94 -25.34 -25.09
CA ASN A 139 -11.55 -25.69 -24.72
C ASN A 139 -10.61 -24.50 -24.60
N TYR A 140 -11.08 -23.27 -24.90
CA TYR A 140 -10.25 -22.08 -24.77
C TYR A 140 -9.98 -21.74 -23.31
N THR A 141 -8.71 -21.44 -23.02
CA THR A 141 -8.32 -20.88 -21.72
C THR A 141 -8.66 -19.38 -21.66
N VAL A 142 -8.68 -18.81 -20.46
CA VAL A 142 -8.92 -17.36 -20.28
C VAL A 142 -7.87 -16.55 -21.04
N GLN A 143 -6.61 -16.98 -20.98
CA GLN A 143 -5.50 -16.32 -21.71
C GLN A 143 -5.72 -16.32 -23.23
N GLN A 144 -6.12 -17.45 -23.78
CA GLN A 144 -6.41 -17.55 -25.22
C GLN A 144 -7.58 -16.66 -25.66
N MET A 145 -8.62 -16.54 -24.80
CA MET A 145 -9.73 -15.61 -25.08
C MET A 145 -9.25 -14.15 -25.07
N GLU A 146 -8.39 -13.78 -24.10
CA GLU A 146 -7.80 -12.44 -23.99
C GLU A 146 -6.97 -12.09 -25.22
N ASP A 147 -6.05 -12.96 -25.62
CA ASP A 147 -5.18 -12.77 -26.80
C ASP A 147 -6.00 -12.58 -28.09
N GLU A 148 -7.09 -13.34 -28.22
CA GLU A 148 -7.94 -13.24 -29.41
C GLU A 148 -8.78 -11.96 -29.42
N ILE A 149 -9.27 -11.52 -28.25
CA ILE A 149 -9.95 -10.23 -28.12
C ILE A 149 -9.02 -9.09 -28.50
N ILE A 150 -7.78 -9.10 -28.03
CA ILE A 150 -6.78 -8.08 -28.36
C ILE A 150 -6.57 -8.02 -29.89
N LYS A 151 -6.35 -9.17 -30.55
CA LYS A 151 -6.21 -9.25 -32.00
C LYS A 151 -7.41 -8.70 -32.78
N LEU A 152 -8.62 -8.99 -32.29
CA LEU A 152 -9.86 -8.47 -32.90
C LEU A 152 -9.98 -6.95 -32.72
N CYS A 153 -9.63 -6.42 -31.55
CA CYS A 153 -9.59 -4.98 -31.30
C CYS A 153 -8.59 -4.27 -32.17
N GLU A 154 -7.38 -4.80 -32.32
CA GLU A 154 -6.34 -4.26 -33.22
C GLU A 154 -6.79 -4.25 -34.69
N LYS A 155 -7.39 -5.36 -35.16
CA LYS A 155 -7.93 -5.45 -36.50
C LYS A 155 -9.01 -4.39 -36.76
N ASN A 156 -9.95 -4.26 -35.82
CA ASN A 156 -11.03 -3.29 -35.92
C ASN A 156 -10.49 -1.84 -35.91
N HIS A 157 -9.49 -1.56 -35.06
CA HIS A 157 -8.84 -0.27 -34.99
C HIS A 157 -8.17 0.10 -36.35
N ARG A 158 -7.42 -0.83 -36.96
CA ARG A 158 -6.81 -0.64 -38.27
C ARG A 158 -7.84 -0.41 -39.37
N MET A 159 -8.99 -1.09 -39.29
CA MET A 159 -10.08 -0.86 -40.28
C MET A 159 -10.65 0.55 -40.14
N LYS A 160 -10.96 0.98 -38.91
CA LYS A 160 -11.47 2.34 -38.65
C LYS A 160 -10.51 3.43 -39.09
N GLN A 161 -9.20 3.23 -38.89
CA GLN A 161 -8.18 4.19 -39.37
C GLN A 161 -8.09 4.28 -40.88
N ARG A 162 -8.32 3.16 -41.60
CA ARG A 162 -8.37 3.19 -43.11
C ARG A 162 -9.61 3.91 -43.57
N ASP A 163 -10.75 3.64 -42.98
CA ASP A 163 -12.01 4.27 -43.33
C ASP A 163 -11.98 5.79 -43.07
N ALA A 164 -11.36 6.21 -41.97
CA ALA A 164 -11.17 7.63 -41.66
C ALA A 164 -10.27 8.33 -42.69
N ARG A 165 -9.13 7.72 -43.06
CA ARG A 165 -8.24 8.28 -44.11
C ARG A 165 -8.93 8.39 -45.45
N TRP A 166 -9.76 7.41 -45.81
CA TRP A 166 -10.52 7.46 -47.05
C TRP A 166 -11.53 8.63 -47.09
N LEU A 167 -12.14 8.95 -45.93
CA LEU A 167 -13.04 10.09 -45.83
C LEU A 167 -12.31 11.43 -45.95
N ASP A 168 -11.08 11.54 -45.40
CA ASP A 168 -10.24 12.75 -45.52
C ASP A 168 -9.67 12.96 -46.93
N GLU A 169 -9.54 11.89 -47.74
CA GLU A 169 -9.07 11.98 -49.15
C GLU A 169 -10.19 12.29 -50.13
N VAL A 170 -11.46 12.16 -49.77
CA VAL A 170 -12.63 12.30 -50.62
C VAL A 170 -13.30 13.68 -50.47
N TYR A 171 -12.96 14.42 -49.41
CA TYR A 171 -13.45 15.78 -49.13
C TYR A 171 -12.30 16.80 -49.13
#